data_e097abd29949e84e899b84fbd5442357
#
_entry.id   e097abd29949e84e899b84fbd5442357
#
_cell.length_a   1.000
_cell.length_b   1.000
_cell.length_c   1.000
_cell.angle_alpha   90.00
_cell.angle_beta   90.00
_cell.angle_gamma   90.00
#
_symmetry.space_group_name_H-M   'P 1'
#
loop_
_entity.id
_entity.type
_entity.pdbx_description
1 polymer ?
#
loop_
_entity_poly.entity_id
_entity_poly.type
_entity_poly.pdbx_seq_one_letter_code
_entity_poly.pdbx_strand_id
1 'polypeptide(L)'
;MPNQRPISLYSYNTFFLLFFCIILANVGLITPKSTIEPCSNSDFCNALVGYTLYTDLKVSEVAALFQIDPIALLTANAIDITYPDVENHILPSQLFLKIPIFCSCVDGIRKSVATHYKTRPSDTLANIADSIYGGLVSADQIKEANSISDPTVLDVGQTLVVPLPCTCFNSTDNNLPAVYLSYVVQSVDTLAGIAGRYTTTITDLMTVNALGSSAIKAGDILAIPLSACWSNFPRYASDFALTVPNGSYAITAGHCVQCSCGPGSRNLYCMPASLAVSCSSMQCKNSNLMLGNVTVQQSSGGCNVTSCIYGGSVNGTIMTTLSTTLQPRCPGPQQFPALVAPPTAVSKEPVFAPAPSPSQSGGTATTIPASSGVPGSGSVLGFPPVGGPSGSATATAGCSLVTPLANLPIVLGLFCIFMVSFSL
;
A
#
# COMPACT_ATOMS: atom_id res chain seq x y z
N MET A 1 4.62 -52.22 -63.77
CA MET A 1 5.55 -51.43 -62.98
C MET A 1 4.88 -50.08 -62.76
N PRO A 2 4.39 -49.75 -61.55
CA PRO A 2 3.80 -48.40 -61.32
C PRO A 2 4.90 -47.39 -60.94
N ASN A 3 4.85 -46.28 -61.63
CA ASN A 3 5.76 -45.15 -61.56
C ASN A 3 5.53 -44.38 -60.24
N GLN A 4 6.41 -44.56 -59.25
CA GLN A 4 6.40 -43.75 -58.03
C GLN A 4 6.99 -42.36 -58.37
N ARG A 5 6.14 -41.33 -58.32
CA ARG A 5 6.60 -39.96 -58.39
C ARG A 5 7.25 -39.58 -57.03
N PRO A 6 8.41 -38.96 -57.00
CA PRO A 6 9.00 -38.52 -55.76
C PRO A 6 8.11 -37.40 -55.15
N ILE A 7 7.62 -37.61 -53.92
CA ILE A 7 6.94 -36.58 -53.16
C ILE A 7 8.01 -35.53 -52.84
N SER A 8 7.82 -34.36 -53.43
CA SER A 8 8.76 -33.25 -53.39
C SER A 8 9.07 -32.86 -51.93
N LEU A 9 10.35 -32.80 -51.60
CA LEU A 9 10.86 -32.21 -50.35
C LEU A 9 10.36 -30.77 -50.10
N TYR A 10 9.89 -30.09 -51.13
CA TYR A 10 9.30 -28.76 -51.09
C TYR A 10 8.00 -28.69 -50.28
N SER A 11 7.18 -29.71 -50.32
CA SER A 11 5.91 -29.76 -49.58
C SER A 11 6.11 -29.84 -48.04
N TYR A 12 7.18 -30.48 -47.60
CA TYR A 12 7.49 -30.62 -46.16
C TYR A 12 8.03 -29.31 -45.59
N ASN A 13 8.80 -28.57 -46.34
CA ASN A 13 9.40 -27.31 -45.90
C ASN A 13 8.33 -26.18 -45.77
N THR A 14 7.38 -26.14 -46.71
CA THR A 14 6.25 -25.16 -46.64
C THR A 14 5.29 -25.46 -45.52
N PHE A 15 5.05 -26.76 -45.24
CA PHE A 15 4.20 -27.13 -44.09
C PHE A 15 4.86 -26.80 -42.75
N PHE A 16 6.16 -27.02 -42.61
CA PHE A 16 6.94 -26.69 -41.42
C PHE A 16 7.03 -25.19 -41.19
N LEU A 17 7.20 -24.39 -42.25
CA LEU A 17 7.19 -22.91 -42.18
C LEU A 17 5.81 -22.36 -41.79
N LEU A 18 4.72 -22.89 -42.35
CA LEU A 18 3.37 -22.53 -42.00
C LEU A 18 3.04 -22.87 -40.53
N PHE A 19 3.45 -24.07 -40.07
CA PHE A 19 3.25 -24.51 -38.68
C PHE A 19 4.05 -23.66 -37.71
N PHE A 20 5.27 -23.25 -38.06
CA PHE A 20 6.12 -22.33 -37.26
C PHE A 20 5.57 -20.92 -37.23
N CYS A 21 5.02 -20.41 -38.33
CA CYS A 21 4.34 -19.12 -38.36
C CYS A 21 3.04 -19.12 -37.53
N ILE A 22 2.29 -20.23 -37.53
CA ILE A 22 1.08 -20.38 -36.68
C ILE A 22 1.46 -20.44 -35.20
N ILE A 23 2.57 -21.10 -34.82
CA ILE A 23 3.07 -21.10 -33.45
C ILE A 23 3.52 -19.70 -33.03
N LEU A 24 4.23 -18.97 -33.87
CA LEU A 24 4.67 -17.61 -33.59
C LEU A 24 3.51 -16.60 -33.53
N ALA A 25 2.45 -16.82 -34.29
CA ALA A 25 1.23 -16.00 -34.23
C ALA A 25 0.40 -16.26 -32.94
N ASN A 26 0.59 -17.42 -32.30
CA ASN A 26 -0.04 -17.76 -31.01
C ASN A 26 0.83 -17.43 -29.79
N VAL A 27 2.06 -16.91 -29.97
CA VAL A 27 2.77 -16.24 -28.88
C VAL A 27 2.00 -14.94 -28.62
N GLY A 28 1.07 -15.02 -27.67
CA GLY A 28 0.23 -13.89 -27.30
C GLY A 28 1.13 -12.66 -27.07
N LEU A 29 0.90 -11.62 -27.85
CA LEU A 29 1.46 -10.31 -27.60
C LEU A 29 1.06 -9.98 -26.17
N ILE A 30 2.03 -10.01 -25.26
CA ILE A 30 1.87 -9.43 -23.92
C ILE A 30 1.70 -7.94 -24.19
N THR A 31 0.45 -7.52 -24.37
CA THR A 31 0.13 -6.10 -24.44
C THR A 31 0.39 -5.53 -23.05
N PRO A 32 1.27 -4.55 -22.91
CA PRO A 32 1.47 -3.88 -21.65
C PRO A 32 0.11 -3.34 -21.20
N LYS A 33 -0.26 -3.63 -19.95
CA LYS A 33 -1.51 -3.13 -19.37
C LYS A 33 -1.43 -1.61 -19.31
N SER A 34 -2.39 -0.94 -19.93
CA SER A 34 -2.46 0.52 -19.87
C SER A 34 -2.83 0.95 -18.44
N THR A 35 -2.19 1.99 -17.92
CA THR A 35 -2.59 2.66 -16.69
C THR A 35 -3.95 3.35 -16.82
N ILE A 36 -4.42 3.55 -18.04
CA ILE A 36 -5.76 4.04 -18.36
C ILE A 36 -6.61 2.83 -18.71
N GLU A 37 -7.42 2.38 -17.77
CA GLU A 37 -8.36 1.27 -17.98
C GLU A 37 -9.77 1.86 -18.14
N PRO A 38 -10.44 1.65 -19.29
CA PRO A 38 -11.82 2.07 -19.47
C PRO A 38 -12.69 1.51 -18.36
N CYS A 39 -13.55 2.33 -17.79
CA CYS A 39 -14.43 1.97 -16.69
C CYS A 39 -15.88 2.28 -17.03
N SER A 40 -16.82 1.69 -16.30
CA SER A 40 -18.24 2.04 -16.35
C SER A 40 -18.61 2.90 -15.14
N ASN A 41 -19.69 3.68 -15.25
CA ASN A 41 -20.15 4.56 -14.16
C ASN A 41 -20.50 3.81 -12.85
N SER A 42 -20.65 2.50 -12.91
CA SER A 42 -20.85 1.63 -11.74
C SER A 42 -19.54 1.12 -11.13
N ASP A 43 -18.41 1.36 -11.80
CA ASP A 43 -17.11 0.87 -11.34
C ASP A 43 -16.54 1.80 -10.27
N PHE A 44 -16.34 1.23 -9.11
CA PHE A 44 -15.70 1.90 -7.99
C PHE A 44 -14.78 0.92 -7.26
N CYS A 45 -13.78 1.45 -6.57
CA CYS A 45 -12.84 0.63 -5.83
C CYS A 45 -12.13 1.42 -4.73
N ASN A 46 -11.70 0.70 -3.71
CA ASN A 46 -10.83 1.26 -2.68
C ASN A 46 -9.39 1.32 -3.20
N ALA A 47 -8.75 2.46 -2.97
CA ALA A 47 -7.35 2.69 -3.28
C ALA A 47 -6.68 3.50 -2.17
N LEU A 48 -5.39 3.70 -2.31
CA LEU A 48 -4.60 4.50 -1.38
C LEU A 48 -3.82 5.56 -2.14
N VAL A 49 -3.62 6.70 -1.49
CA VAL A 49 -2.68 7.74 -1.94
C VAL A 49 -1.55 7.84 -0.94
N GLY A 50 -0.32 7.80 -1.41
CA GLY A 50 0.87 8.02 -0.59
C GLY A 50 1.12 9.50 -0.41
N TYR A 51 1.11 9.95 0.83
CA TYR A 51 1.22 11.37 1.17
C TYR A 51 2.27 11.61 2.25
N THR A 52 3.14 12.55 2.03
CA THR A 52 4.13 12.99 3.01
C THR A 52 3.71 14.36 3.56
N LEU A 53 3.57 14.48 4.88
CA LEU A 53 3.14 15.71 5.51
C LEU A 53 4.14 16.84 5.25
N TYR A 54 3.66 17.97 4.75
CA TYR A 54 4.48 19.16 4.51
C TYR A 54 4.79 19.95 5.78
N THR A 55 3.97 19.82 6.81
CA THR A 55 4.11 20.45 8.12
C THR A 55 3.51 19.54 9.19
N ASP A 56 3.68 19.90 10.45
CA ASP A 56 2.98 19.26 11.55
C ASP A 56 1.47 19.51 11.41
N LEU A 57 0.67 18.46 11.35
CA LEU A 57 -0.78 18.52 11.18
C LEU A 57 -1.48 17.60 12.17
N LYS A 58 -2.67 18.00 12.62
CA LYS A 58 -3.55 17.09 13.34
C LYS A 58 -4.09 16.00 12.44
N VAL A 59 -4.39 14.86 13.01
CA VAL A 59 -5.07 13.77 12.31
C VAL A 59 -6.34 14.27 11.62
N SER A 60 -7.17 15.06 12.33
CA SER A 60 -8.39 15.66 11.80
C SER A 60 -8.13 16.65 10.64
N GLU A 61 -7.01 17.37 10.64
CA GLU A 61 -6.63 18.28 9.56
C GLU A 61 -6.22 17.51 8.29
N VAL A 62 -5.45 16.42 8.46
CA VAL A 62 -5.12 15.54 7.34
C VAL A 62 -6.38 14.88 6.77
N ALA A 63 -7.26 14.39 7.65
CA ALA A 63 -8.52 13.78 7.23
C ALA A 63 -9.42 14.79 6.48
N ALA A 64 -9.48 16.03 6.95
CA ALA A 64 -10.22 17.09 6.29
C ALA A 64 -9.62 17.49 4.93
N LEU A 65 -8.28 17.49 4.78
CA LEU A 65 -7.58 17.80 3.53
C LEU A 65 -7.98 16.81 2.41
N PHE A 66 -8.15 15.53 2.76
CA PHE A 66 -8.51 14.48 1.82
C PHE A 66 -10.00 14.10 1.87
N GLN A 67 -10.79 14.75 2.71
CA GLN A 67 -12.23 14.50 2.92
C GLN A 67 -12.53 13.03 3.26
N ILE A 68 -11.76 12.47 4.17
CA ILE A 68 -11.88 11.10 4.65
C ILE A 68 -12.19 11.05 6.15
N ASP A 69 -12.64 9.88 6.61
CA ASP A 69 -12.82 9.62 8.04
C ASP A 69 -11.46 9.52 8.76
N PRO A 70 -11.24 10.25 9.88
CA PRO A 70 -10.02 10.16 10.68
C PRO A 70 -9.68 8.73 11.13
N ILE A 71 -10.69 7.95 11.50
CA ILE A 71 -10.49 6.55 11.92
C ILE A 71 -9.96 5.70 10.73
N ALA A 72 -10.52 5.91 9.53
CA ALA A 72 -10.04 5.22 8.33
C ALA A 72 -8.58 5.58 8.01
N LEU A 73 -8.19 6.85 8.20
CA LEU A 73 -6.79 7.29 8.06
C LEU A 73 -5.87 6.52 9.01
N LEU A 74 -6.21 6.48 10.29
CA LEU A 74 -5.40 5.82 11.33
C LEU A 74 -5.26 4.33 11.08
N THR A 75 -6.36 3.66 10.79
CA THR A 75 -6.40 2.21 10.58
C THR A 75 -5.62 1.77 9.34
N ALA A 76 -5.67 2.53 8.25
CA ALA A 76 -4.87 2.27 7.04
C ALA A 76 -3.36 2.35 7.28
N ASN A 77 -2.94 3.05 8.34
CA ASN A 77 -1.55 3.22 8.75
C ASN A 77 -1.16 2.36 9.96
N ALA A 78 -2.01 1.42 10.38
CA ALA A 78 -1.83 0.57 11.56
C ALA A 78 -1.63 1.37 12.87
N ILE A 79 -2.13 2.60 12.93
CA ILE A 79 -2.07 3.45 14.13
C ILE A 79 -3.18 3.04 15.09
N ASP A 80 -2.83 2.92 16.37
CA ASP A 80 -3.76 2.52 17.41
C ASP A 80 -4.77 3.64 17.70
N ILE A 81 -6.05 3.34 17.51
CA ILE A 81 -7.15 4.29 17.74
C ILE A 81 -7.63 4.34 19.21
N THR A 82 -7.06 3.54 20.09
CA THR A 82 -7.44 3.51 21.52
C THR A 82 -6.88 4.68 22.31
N TYR A 83 -5.96 5.44 21.73
CA TYR A 83 -5.40 6.62 22.37
C TYR A 83 -6.47 7.70 22.55
N PRO A 84 -6.52 8.33 23.75
CA PRO A 84 -7.46 9.41 23.99
C PRO A 84 -7.26 10.57 22.99
N ASP A 85 -8.36 11.12 22.49
CA ASP A 85 -8.36 12.28 21.60
C ASP A 85 -7.45 12.13 20.37
N VAL A 86 -7.36 10.90 19.84
CA VAL A 86 -6.44 10.55 18.74
C VAL A 86 -6.63 11.41 17.48
N GLU A 87 -7.83 11.93 17.26
CA GLU A 87 -8.14 12.78 16.10
C GLU A 87 -7.48 14.16 16.18
N ASN A 88 -7.24 14.66 17.39
CA ASN A 88 -6.52 15.91 17.64
C ASN A 88 -5.01 15.72 17.81
N HIS A 89 -4.53 14.50 17.71
CA HIS A 89 -3.11 14.21 17.81
C HIS A 89 -2.33 14.86 16.67
N ILE A 90 -1.20 15.48 17.00
CA ILE A 90 -0.36 16.19 16.02
C ILE A 90 0.66 15.20 15.43
N LEU A 91 0.54 14.95 14.15
CA LEU A 91 1.46 14.15 13.38
C LEU A 91 2.64 15.00 12.91
N PRO A 92 3.89 14.51 12.98
CA PRO A 92 5.07 15.29 12.62
C PRO A 92 5.16 15.49 11.09
N SER A 93 5.73 16.62 10.69
CA SER A 93 6.12 16.88 9.31
C SER A 93 7.04 15.75 8.78
N GLN A 94 7.02 15.52 7.48
CA GLN A 94 7.76 14.46 6.78
C GLN A 94 7.29 13.03 7.11
N LEU A 95 6.24 12.86 7.91
CA LEU A 95 5.62 11.55 8.10
C LEU A 95 4.94 11.12 6.80
N PHE A 96 5.27 9.92 6.33
CA PHE A 96 4.57 9.30 5.21
C PHE A 96 3.30 8.59 5.69
N LEU A 97 2.19 8.88 5.04
CA LEU A 97 0.88 8.30 5.32
C LEU A 97 0.28 7.65 4.07
N LYS A 98 -0.42 6.56 4.27
CA LYS A 98 -1.32 5.96 3.30
C LYS A 98 -2.72 6.52 3.53
N ILE A 99 -3.21 7.30 2.59
CA ILE A 99 -4.52 7.95 2.65
C ILE A 99 -5.54 7.06 1.94
N PRO A 100 -6.53 6.47 2.64
CA PRO A 100 -7.57 5.68 2.01
C PRO A 100 -8.51 6.58 1.20
N ILE A 101 -8.72 6.22 -0.06
CA ILE A 101 -9.60 6.94 -0.98
C ILE A 101 -10.54 5.97 -1.70
N PHE A 102 -11.64 6.51 -2.18
CA PHE A 102 -12.63 5.77 -2.95
C PHE A 102 -12.65 6.28 -4.38
N CYS A 103 -12.18 5.45 -5.30
CA CYS A 103 -12.13 5.78 -6.73
C CYS A 103 -13.45 5.50 -7.40
N SER A 104 -13.90 6.41 -8.23
CA SER A 104 -15.08 6.23 -9.08
C SER A 104 -14.73 6.46 -10.54
N CYS A 105 -15.50 5.88 -11.44
CA CYS A 105 -15.33 6.12 -12.88
C CYS A 105 -15.82 7.52 -13.25
N VAL A 106 -15.00 8.25 -13.98
CA VAL A 106 -15.35 9.56 -14.53
C VAL A 106 -15.29 9.49 -16.06
N ASP A 107 -16.37 9.88 -16.70
CA ASP A 107 -16.50 9.99 -18.16
C ASP A 107 -16.24 8.68 -18.94
N GLY A 108 -16.33 7.52 -18.30
CA GLY A 108 -16.11 6.22 -18.93
C GLY A 108 -14.65 5.95 -19.35
N ILE A 109 -13.71 6.81 -18.96
CA ILE A 109 -12.33 6.76 -19.41
C ILE A 109 -11.39 6.27 -18.33
N ARG A 110 -11.55 6.80 -17.11
CA ARG A 110 -10.66 6.49 -15.99
C ARG A 110 -11.36 6.62 -14.64
N LYS A 111 -10.85 5.90 -13.66
CA LYS A 111 -11.25 6.11 -12.27
C LYS A 111 -10.47 7.31 -11.72
N SER A 112 -11.16 8.16 -10.99
CA SER A 112 -10.59 9.33 -10.34
C SER A 112 -11.28 9.62 -9.01
N VAL A 113 -10.68 10.48 -8.23
CA VAL A 113 -11.26 11.06 -7.02
C VAL A 113 -10.86 12.53 -6.97
N ALA A 114 -11.74 13.36 -6.44
CA ALA A 114 -11.43 14.77 -6.21
C ALA A 114 -11.68 15.12 -4.75
N THR A 115 -10.85 15.99 -4.21
CA THR A 115 -11.05 16.65 -2.92
C THR A 115 -11.25 18.15 -3.13
N HIS A 116 -11.64 18.85 -2.09
CA HIS A 116 -11.89 20.28 -2.14
C HIS A 116 -10.93 20.99 -1.18
N TYR A 117 -10.22 21.98 -1.71
CA TYR A 117 -9.31 22.80 -0.94
C TYR A 117 -9.81 24.23 -0.85
N LYS A 118 -9.83 24.80 0.35
CA LYS A 118 -10.18 26.20 0.58
C LYS A 118 -8.91 27.03 0.62
N THR A 119 -8.75 27.95 -0.33
CA THR A 119 -7.58 28.81 -0.48
C THR A 119 -7.33 29.66 0.74
N ARG A 120 -6.06 29.83 1.10
CA ARG A 120 -5.56 30.66 2.20
C ARG A 120 -4.85 31.88 1.63
N PRO A 121 -4.59 32.92 2.45
CA PRO A 121 -3.76 34.04 2.03
C PRO A 121 -2.38 33.56 1.53
N SER A 122 -1.94 34.10 0.41
CA SER A 122 -0.66 33.77 -0.25
C SER A 122 -0.58 32.39 -0.93
N ASP A 123 -1.67 31.65 -1.03
CA ASP A 123 -1.69 30.40 -1.80
C ASP A 123 -1.51 30.70 -3.29
N THR A 124 -0.76 29.84 -3.95
CA THR A 124 -0.66 29.75 -5.41
C THR A 124 -0.98 28.32 -5.83
N LEU A 125 -1.42 28.12 -7.09
CA LEU A 125 -1.68 26.78 -7.59
C LEU A 125 -0.44 25.88 -7.48
N ALA A 126 0.75 26.42 -7.71
CA ALA A 126 2.01 25.67 -7.55
C ALA A 126 2.26 25.26 -6.10
N ASN A 127 2.09 26.17 -5.15
CA ASN A 127 2.28 25.85 -3.72
C ASN A 127 1.24 24.82 -3.23
N ILE A 128 -0.01 24.93 -3.70
CA ILE A 128 -1.05 23.95 -3.37
C ILE A 128 -0.66 22.57 -3.93
N ALA A 129 -0.24 22.51 -5.18
CA ALA A 129 0.14 21.25 -5.84
C ALA A 129 1.37 20.61 -5.20
N ASP A 130 2.46 21.36 -5.10
CA ASP A 130 3.77 20.81 -4.73
C ASP A 130 3.95 20.68 -3.21
N SER A 131 3.56 21.72 -2.46
CA SER A 131 3.77 21.72 -1.00
C SER A 131 2.61 21.07 -0.26
N ILE A 132 1.36 21.50 -0.50
CA ILE A 132 0.21 21.02 0.29
C ILE A 132 -0.18 19.61 -0.10
N TYR A 133 -0.22 19.29 -1.40
CA TYR A 133 -0.55 17.94 -1.89
C TYR A 133 0.67 17.09 -2.26
N GLY A 134 1.90 17.58 -2.04
CA GLY A 134 3.13 16.78 -2.17
C GLY A 134 3.40 16.25 -3.59
N GLY A 135 2.98 16.96 -4.63
CA GLY A 135 3.16 16.55 -6.02
C GLY A 135 2.17 15.49 -6.51
N LEU A 136 1.13 15.17 -5.72
CA LEU A 136 0.06 14.26 -6.14
C LEU A 136 -0.78 14.81 -7.30
N VAL A 137 -0.76 16.09 -7.51
CA VAL A 137 -1.48 16.82 -8.54
C VAL A 137 -0.57 17.94 -9.05
N SER A 138 -0.69 18.31 -10.32
CA SER A 138 0.02 19.49 -10.84
C SER A 138 -0.83 20.74 -10.77
N ALA A 139 -0.15 21.92 -10.78
CA ALA A 139 -0.83 23.22 -10.84
C ALA A 139 -1.77 23.31 -12.05
N ASP A 140 -1.35 22.77 -13.19
CA ASP A 140 -2.16 22.75 -14.42
C ASP A 140 -3.42 21.89 -14.27
N GLN A 141 -3.33 20.76 -13.61
CA GLN A 141 -4.51 19.90 -13.33
C GLN A 141 -5.52 20.61 -12.42
N ILE A 142 -5.04 21.33 -11.38
CA ILE A 142 -5.93 22.14 -10.52
C ILE A 142 -6.56 23.26 -11.34
N LYS A 143 -5.77 23.96 -12.16
CA LYS A 143 -6.22 25.02 -13.03
C LYS A 143 -7.34 24.55 -13.98
N GLU A 144 -7.10 23.42 -14.65
CA GLU A 144 -8.05 22.83 -15.59
C GLU A 144 -9.34 22.39 -14.91
N ALA A 145 -9.24 21.67 -13.78
CA ALA A 145 -10.40 21.20 -13.01
C ALA A 145 -11.31 22.32 -12.53
N ASN A 146 -10.76 23.54 -12.36
CA ASN A 146 -11.49 24.72 -11.87
C ASN A 146 -11.76 25.76 -12.97
N SER A 147 -11.39 25.49 -14.21
CA SER A 147 -11.53 26.43 -15.34
C SER A 147 -10.93 27.82 -15.05
N ILE A 148 -9.79 27.86 -14.33
CA ILE A 148 -9.12 29.10 -13.96
C ILE A 148 -8.38 29.66 -15.17
N SER A 149 -8.74 30.85 -15.61
CA SER A 149 -8.08 31.53 -16.73
C SER A 149 -6.74 32.15 -16.33
N ASP A 150 -6.69 32.84 -15.21
CA ASP A 150 -5.49 33.48 -14.67
C ASP A 150 -5.03 32.79 -13.36
N PRO A 151 -3.93 32.00 -13.42
CA PRO A 151 -3.44 31.29 -12.24
C PRO A 151 -2.76 32.20 -11.19
N THR A 152 -2.54 33.47 -11.51
CA THR A 152 -1.86 34.43 -10.60
C THR A 152 -2.80 35.05 -9.59
N VAL A 153 -4.12 34.96 -9.83
CA VAL A 153 -5.15 35.56 -8.98
C VAL A 153 -6.02 34.44 -8.40
N LEU A 154 -5.79 34.11 -7.13
CA LEU A 154 -6.66 33.24 -6.34
C LEU A 154 -7.34 34.08 -5.25
N ASP A 155 -8.66 34.03 -5.21
CA ASP A 155 -9.41 34.65 -4.12
C ASP A 155 -9.24 33.87 -2.82
N VAL A 156 -9.00 34.57 -1.72
CA VAL A 156 -8.92 33.93 -0.40
C VAL A 156 -10.27 33.37 0.00
N GLY A 157 -10.28 32.10 0.40
CA GLY A 157 -11.51 31.39 0.77
C GLY A 157 -12.25 30.76 -0.40
N GLN A 158 -11.71 30.85 -1.61
CA GLN A 158 -12.22 30.13 -2.79
C GLN A 158 -12.08 28.62 -2.57
N THR A 159 -13.10 27.86 -2.94
CA THR A 159 -13.03 26.39 -2.91
C THR A 159 -12.56 25.87 -4.26
N LEU A 160 -11.44 25.19 -4.28
CA LEU A 160 -10.85 24.56 -5.46
C LEU A 160 -11.11 23.06 -5.45
N VAL A 161 -11.48 22.51 -6.60
CA VAL A 161 -11.49 21.06 -6.85
C VAL A 161 -10.05 20.62 -7.13
N VAL A 162 -9.56 19.65 -6.36
CA VAL A 162 -8.21 19.09 -6.51
C VAL A 162 -8.34 17.63 -6.95
N PRO A 163 -8.03 17.32 -8.23
CA PRO A 163 -8.08 15.95 -8.73
C PRO A 163 -6.89 15.16 -8.21
N LEU A 164 -7.16 14.03 -7.55
CA LEU A 164 -6.13 13.16 -7.00
C LEU A 164 -5.91 11.94 -7.90
N PRO A 165 -4.67 11.42 -7.97
CA PRO A 165 -4.36 10.20 -8.70
C PRO A 165 -5.06 9.02 -8.06
N CYS A 166 -5.74 8.24 -8.86
CA CYS A 166 -6.58 7.16 -8.39
C CYS A 166 -6.45 5.99 -9.34
N THR A 167 -5.76 4.96 -8.90
CA THR A 167 -5.54 3.76 -9.71
C THR A 167 -6.04 2.55 -8.97
N CYS A 168 -6.91 1.78 -9.60
CA CYS A 168 -7.30 0.45 -9.16
C CYS A 168 -7.83 -0.34 -10.35
N PHE A 169 -7.45 -1.59 -10.42
CA PHE A 169 -7.87 -2.50 -11.48
C PHE A 169 -8.89 -3.49 -10.91
N ASN A 170 -9.85 -3.91 -11.73
CA ASN A 170 -10.87 -4.87 -11.34
C ASN A 170 -10.31 -6.30 -11.27
N SER A 171 -9.20 -6.56 -11.94
CA SER A 171 -8.47 -7.83 -11.90
C SER A 171 -7.05 -7.60 -11.41
N THR A 172 -6.52 -8.57 -10.68
CA THR A 172 -5.12 -8.60 -10.28
C THR A 172 -4.31 -9.30 -11.36
N ASP A 173 -3.15 -8.80 -11.70
CA ASP A 173 -2.29 -9.39 -12.73
C ASP A 173 -1.82 -10.81 -12.34
N ASN A 174 -1.80 -11.13 -11.05
CA ASN A 174 -1.42 -12.43 -10.50
C ASN A 174 -2.58 -13.17 -9.81
N ASN A 175 -3.84 -12.77 -10.05
CA ASN A 175 -5.05 -13.28 -9.40
C ASN A 175 -5.04 -13.17 -7.86
N LEU A 176 -4.26 -12.25 -7.31
CA LEU A 176 -4.25 -11.95 -5.88
C LEU A 176 -4.95 -10.62 -5.60
N PRO A 177 -5.76 -10.55 -4.54
CA PRO A 177 -6.38 -9.28 -4.13
C PRO A 177 -5.29 -8.25 -3.83
N ALA A 178 -5.45 -7.05 -4.37
CA ALA A 178 -4.54 -5.95 -4.13
C ALA A 178 -5.31 -4.64 -3.95
N VAL A 179 -4.76 -3.76 -3.09
CA VAL A 179 -5.15 -2.35 -3.02
C VAL A 179 -4.01 -1.54 -3.63
N TYR A 180 -4.35 -0.66 -4.55
CA TYR A 180 -3.34 0.12 -5.27
C TYR A 180 -3.02 1.41 -4.52
N LEU A 181 -1.72 1.66 -4.33
CA LEU A 181 -1.19 2.89 -3.73
C LEU A 181 -0.65 3.78 -4.85
N SER A 182 -1.22 4.97 -5.01
CA SER A 182 -0.63 6.02 -5.86
C SER A 182 0.50 6.69 -5.09
N TYR A 183 1.73 6.52 -5.57
CA TYR A 183 2.96 6.94 -4.89
C TYR A 183 3.76 7.91 -5.73
N VAL A 184 4.11 9.07 -5.16
CA VAL A 184 5.01 10.05 -5.81
C VAL A 184 6.46 9.63 -5.58
N VAL A 185 7.17 9.33 -6.65
CA VAL A 185 8.57 8.89 -6.63
C VAL A 185 9.47 9.99 -6.06
N GLN A 186 10.28 9.63 -5.08
CA GLN A 186 11.25 10.54 -4.45
C GLN A 186 12.60 10.49 -5.18
N SER A 187 13.44 11.50 -4.97
CA SER A 187 14.75 11.64 -5.65
C SER A 187 15.72 10.48 -5.42
N VAL A 188 15.58 9.77 -4.32
CA VAL A 188 16.45 8.63 -3.94
C VAL A 188 15.84 7.27 -4.26
N ASP A 189 14.62 7.25 -4.80
CA ASP A 189 13.91 6.00 -5.05
C ASP A 189 14.45 5.29 -6.29
N THR A 190 14.45 3.97 -6.18
CA THR A 190 14.64 3.06 -7.31
C THR A 190 13.48 2.09 -7.37
N LEU A 191 13.15 1.58 -8.55
CA LEU A 191 12.05 0.63 -8.71
C LEU A 191 12.25 -0.62 -7.84
N ALA A 192 13.51 -1.09 -7.69
CA ALA A 192 13.86 -2.20 -6.80
C ALA A 192 13.66 -1.85 -5.31
N GLY A 193 14.01 -0.63 -4.91
CA GLY A 193 13.81 -0.13 -3.55
C GLY A 193 12.33 -0.02 -3.19
N ILE A 194 11.51 0.49 -4.11
CA ILE A 194 10.04 0.56 -3.97
C ILE A 194 9.46 -0.85 -3.87
N ALA A 195 9.86 -1.78 -4.77
CA ALA A 195 9.39 -3.16 -4.74
C ALA A 195 9.70 -3.85 -3.40
N GLY A 196 10.91 -3.67 -2.87
CA GLY A 196 11.30 -4.21 -1.57
C GLY A 196 10.53 -3.60 -0.40
N ARG A 197 10.33 -2.27 -0.41
CA ARG A 197 9.59 -1.54 0.64
C ARG A 197 8.14 -2.00 0.75
N TYR A 198 7.48 -2.23 -0.37
CA TYR A 198 6.07 -2.57 -0.44
C TYR A 198 5.78 -4.06 -0.67
N THR A 199 6.80 -4.93 -0.57
CA THR A 199 6.69 -6.39 -0.71
C THR A 199 5.99 -6.81 -2.01
N THR A 200 6.31 -6.10 -3.09
CA THR A 200 5.88 -6.42 -4.47
C THR A 200 7.09 -6.76 -5.33
N THR A 201 6.90 -7.06 -6.61
CA THR A 201 8.01 -7.35 -7.53
C THR A 201 8.25 -6.20 -8.51
N ILE A 202 9.49 -6.10 -9.02
CA ILE A 202 9.81 -5.14 -10.09
C ILE A 202 8.93 -5.40 -11.31
N THR A 203 8.69 -6.67 -11.64
CA THR A 203 7.85 -7.06 -12.78
C THR A 203 6.40 -6.58 -12.60
N ASP A 204 5.82 -6.77 -11.40
CA ASP A 204 4.46 -6.28 -11.14
C ASP A 204 4.37 -4.76 -11.24
N LEU A 205 5.37 -4.04 -10.68
CA LEU A 205 5.44 -2.58 -10.81
C LEU A 205 5.55 -2.13 -12.27
N MET A 206 6.39 -2.78 -13.05
CA MET A 206 6.54 -2.45 -14.48
C MET A 206 5.25 -2.74 -15.25
N THR A 207 4.63 -3.87 -15.02
CA THR A 207 3.39 -4.29 -15.70
C THR A 207 2.24 -3.35 -15.37
N VAL A 208 2.02 -3.08 -14.09
CA VAL A 208 0.90 -2.22 -13.63
C VAL A 208 1.04 -0.79 -14.16
N ASN A 209 2.28 -0.28 -14.24
CA ASN A 209 2.55 1.09 -14.68
C ASN A 209 2.90 1.19 -16.17
N ALA A 210 2.80 0.11 -16.94
CA ALA A 210 3.17 0.05 -18.36
C ALA A 210 4.58 0.59 -18.63
N LEU A 211 5.54 0.33 -17.73
CA LEU A 211 6.91 0.80 -17.86
C LEU A 211 7.69 -0.07 -18.84
N GLY A 212 8.32 0.56 -19.83
CA GLY A 212 9.21 -0.12 -20.78
C GLY A 212 10.60 -0.42 -20.22
N SER A 213 10.96 0.18 -19.07
CA SER A 213 12.24 0.00 -18.39
C SER A 213 12.09 0.25 -16.88
N SER A 214 13.09 -0.11 -16.10
CA SER A 214 13.12 0.15 -14.65
C SER A 214 13.50 1.59 -14.27
N ALA A 215 13.70 2.48 -15.26
CA ALA A 215 14.02 3.87 -15.02
C ALA A 215 12.77 4.65 -14.59
N ILE A 216 12.86 5.31 -13.45
CA ILE A 216 11.82 6.18 -12.87
C ILE A 216 12.44 7.53 -12.54
N LYS A 217 11.63 8.58 -12.47
CA LYS A 217 12.07 9.94 -12.13
C LYS A 217 11.34 10.44 -10.90
N ALA A 218 12.00 11.27 -10.12
CA ALA A 218 11.35 11.99 -9.03
C ALA A 218 10.17 12.81 -9.57
N GLY A 219 9.02 12.72 -8.90
CA GLY A 219 7.77 13.32 -9.32
C GLY A 219 6.88 12.43 -10.19
N ASP A 220 7.39 11.30 -10.73
CA ASP A 220 6.51 10.32 -11.38
C ASP A 220 5.52 9.75 -10.36
N ILE A 221 4.28 9.49 -10.79
CA ILE A 221 3.28 8.85 -9.93
C ILE A 221 3.16 7.39 -10.35
N LEU A 222 3.49 6.47 -9.45
CA LEU A 222 3.41 5.04 -9.66
C LEU A 222 2.21 4.43 -8.94
N ALA A 223 1.51 3.52 -9.59
CA ALA A 223 0.56 2.61 -8.98
C ALA A 223 1.32 1.42 -8.38
N ILE A 224 1.28 1.26 -7.06
CA ILE A 224 1.94 0.15 -6.36
C ILE A 224 0.88 -0.83 -5.89
N PRO A 225 0.87 -2.09 -6.33
CA PRO A 225 -0.05 -3.11 -5.86
C PRO A 225 0.37 -3.57 -4.47
N LEU A 226 -0.45 -3.26 -3.45
CA LEU A 226 -0.28 -3.79 -2.10
C LEU A 226 -1.14 -5.04 -1.95
N SER A 227 -0.54 -6.15 -1.54
CA SER A 227 -1.31 -7.35 -1.22
C SER A 227 -2.35 -7.05 -0.13
N ALA A 228 -3.53 -7.66 -0.23
CA ALA A 228 -4.64 -7.38 0.66
C ALA A 228 -5.38 -8.66 1.05
N CYS A 229 -6.03 -8.62 2.20
CA CYS A 229 -7.02 -9.60 2.60
C CYS A 229 -8.40 -9.15 2.13
N TRP A 230 -9.20 -10.10 1.74
CA TRP A 230 -10.54 -9.87 1.22
C TRP A 230 -11.59 -10.59 2.06
N SER A 231 -12.75 -9.96 2.25
CA SER A 231 -13.87 -10.56 2.93
C SER A 231 -14.68 -11.47 1.99
N ASN A 232 -15.15 -12.60 2.54
CA ASN A 232 -16.15 -13.47 1.90
C ASN A 232 -17.56 -13.20 2.45
N PHE A 233 -17.84 -11.96 2.87
CA PHE A 233 -19.13 -11.61 3.43
C PHE A 233 -20.23 -11.65 2.36
N PRO A 234 -21.46 -11.98 2.74
CA PRO A 234 -22.57 -12.03 1.81
C PRO A 234 -22.87 -10.62 1.23
N ARG A 235 -23.40 -10.57 0.01
CA ARG A 235 -23.68 -9.32 -0.70
C ARG A 235 -24.63 -8.35 0.02
N TYR A 236 -25.45 -8.86 0.93
CA TYR A 236 -26.36 -8.04 1.74
C TYR A 236 -25.71 -7.48 3.01
N ALA A 237 -24.47 -7.85 3.32
CA ALA A 237 -23.74 -7.28 4.44
C ALA A 237 -23.33 -5.84 4.12
N SER A 238 -23.41 -4.97 5.11
CA SER A 238 -23.03 -3.55 4.98
C SER A 238 -21.55 -3.37 4.65
N ASP A 239 -20.74 -4.34 5.03
CA ASP A 239 -19.29 -4.41 4.79
C ASP A 239 -18.92 -5.50 3.76
N PHE A 240 -19.84 -5.77 2.82
CA PHE A 240 -19.54 -6.61 1.67
C PHE A 240 -18.32 -6.11 0.91
N ALA A 241 -17.47 -7.04 0.46
CA ALA A 241 -16.22 -6.76 -0.26
C ALA A 241 -15.20 -5.93 0.52
N LEU A 242 -15.26 -5.95 1.87
CA LEU A 242 -14.23 -5.32 2.70
C LEU A 242 -12.85 -5.84 2.31
N THR A 243 -11.97 -4.93 1.92
CA THR A 243 -10.60 -5.20 1.51
C THR A 243 -9.64 -4.41 2.39
N VAL A 244 -8.70 -5.10 3.01
CA VAL A 244 -7.75 -4.50 3.96
C VAL A 244 -6.33 -4.78 3.47
N PRO A 245 -5.50 -3.76 3.24
CA PRO A 245 -4.11 -3.94 2.85
C PRO A 245 -3.32 -4.72 3.91
N ASN A 246 -2.35 -5.51 3.47
CA ASN A 246 -1.46 -6.24 4.37
C ASN A 246 -0.72 -5.27 5.31
N GLY A 247 -0.66 -5.64 6.60
CA GLY A 247 -0.05 -4.81 7.64
C GLY A 247 -0.95 -3.67 8.12
N SER A 248 -2.25 -3.67 7.81
CA SER A 248 -3.22 -2.70 8.29
C SER A 248 -4.46 -3.38 8.85
N TYR A 249 -5.41 -2.60 9.32
CA TYR A 249 -6.69 -3.08 9.81
C TYR A 249 -7.82 -2.13 9.40
N ALA A 250 -9.04 -2.58 9.52
CA ALA A 250 -10.23 -1.77 9.31
C ALA A 250 -11.18 -1.93 10.50
N ILE A 251 -11.91 -0.87 10.81
CA ILE A 251 -13.01 -0.90 11.78
C ILE A 251 -14.33 -0.93 11.00
N THR A 252 -15.19 -1.85 11.36
CA THR A 252 -16.49 -2.06 10.70
C THR A 252 -17.60 -2.30 11.72
N ALA A 253 -18.82 -2.60 11.26
CA ALA A 253 -19.99 -2.89 12.08
C ALA A 253 -20.30 -1.79 13.12
N GLY A 254 -20.23 -0.51 12.71
CA GLY A 254 -20.49 0.61 13.62
C GLY A 254 -19.47 0.70 14.76
N HIS A 255 -18.19 0.54 14.44
CA HIS A 255 -17.05 0.54 15.37
C HIS A 255 -16.97 -0.66 16.31
N CYS A 256 -17.73 -1.71 16.03
CA CYS A 256 -17.79 -2.88 16.92
C CYS A 256 -16.75 -3.96 16.59
N VAL A 257 -16.32 -4.05 15.33
CA VAL A 257 -15.45 -5.12 14.84
C VAL A 257 -14.21 -4.54 14.19
N GLN A 258 -13.05 -5.04 14.60
CA GLN A 258 -11.77 -4.78 13.99
C GLN A 258 -11.37 -5.98 13.13
N CYS A 259 -11.15 -5.75 11.84
CA CYS A 259 -10.67 -6.75 10.89
C CYS A 259 -9.24 -6.42 10.45
N SER A 260 -8.30 -7.31 10.71
CA SER A 260 -6.88 -7.14 10.41
C SER A 260 -6.43 -8.04 9.27
N CYS A 261 -5.46 -7.56 8.47
CA CYS A 261 -4.77 -8.34 7.47
C CYS A 261 -3.31 -8.54 7.89
N GLY A 262 -3.01 -9.74 8.39
CA GLY A 262 -1.66 -10.09 8.85
C GLY A 262 -0.71 -10.47 7.71
N PRO A 263 0.60 -10.53 7.98
CA PRO A 263 1.60 -10.90 7.00
C PRO A 263 1.37 -12.33 6.48
N GLY A 264 1.36 -12.48 5.15
CA GLY A 264 1.18 -13.77 4.48
C GLY A 264 -0.24 -14.33 4.54
N SER A 265 -1.20 -13.66 5.17
CA SER A 265 -2.61 -14.02 5.18
C SER A 265 -3.31 -13.48 3.93
N ARG A 266 -4.30 -14.23 3.44
CA ARG A 266 -5.25 -13.75 2.41
C ARG A 266 -6.64 -13.53 2.98
N ASN A 267 -6.88 -14.01 4.20
CA ASN A 267 -8.15 -13.95 4.90
C ASN A 267 -8.08 -12.87 5.98
N LEU A 268 -9.17 -12.14 6.10
CA LEU A 268 -9.35 -11.20 7.20
C LEU A 268 -9.49 -11.97 8.52
N TYR A 269 -8.82 -11.47 9.53
CA TYR A 269 -9.05 -11.88 10.91
C TYR A 269 -9.78 -10.78 11.66
N CYS A 270 -11.02 -11.07 12.08
CA CYS A 270 -11.88 -10.09 12.72
C CYS A 270 -12.10 -10.47 14.19
N MET A 271 -12.04 -9.47 15.07
CA MET A 271 -12.20 -9.57 16.51
C MET A 271 -13.02 -8.38 17.02
N PRO A 272 -13.54 -8.41 18.25
CA PRO A 272 -14.17 -7.23 18.83
C PRO A 272 -13.19 -6.05 18.85
N ALA A 273 -13.67 -4.88 18.42
CA ALA A 273 -12.88 -3.65 18.51
C ALA A 273 -12.77 -3.17 19.95
N SER A 274 -11.68 -2.51 20.29
CA SER A 274 -11.46 -1.93 21.63
C SER A 274 -12.45 -0.82 21.99
N LEU A 275 -13.04 -0.17 20.98
CA LEU A 275 -14.05 0.89 21.14
C LEU A 275 -15.50 0.37 21.22
N ALA A 276 -15.71 -0.93 21.34
CA ALA A 276 -17.03 -1.55 21.33
C ALA A 276 -17.78 -1.29 22.66
N VAL A 277 -18.44 -0.14 22.79
CA VAL A 277 -19.13 0.29 24.02
C VAL A 277 -20.57 -0.21 24.10
N SER A 278 -21.28 -0.44 23.00
CA SER A 278 -22.67 -0.81 22.95
C SER A 278 -23.00 -1.68 21.74
N CYS A 279 -22.25 -2.79 21.59
CA CYS A 279 -22.37 -3.65 20.42
C CYS A 279 -23.31 -4.82 20.70
N SER A 280 -23.98 -5.34 19.66
CA SER A 280 -24.74 -6.57 19.74
C SER A 280 -23.87 -7.75 20.16
N SER A 281 -24.50 -8.86 20.58
CA SER A 281 -23.75 -10.05 20.99
C SER A 281 -22.79 -10.52 19.90
N MET A 282 -21.52 -10.66 20.25
CA MET A 282 -20.46 -11.16 19.38
C MET A 282 -20.15 -12.64 19.64
N GLN A 283 -21.01 -13.32 20.37
CA GLN A 283 -20.87 -14.75 20.66
C GLN A 283 -21.44 -15.57 19.49
N CYS A 284 -20.72 -16.62 19.10
CA CYS A 284 -21.22 -17.57 18.13
C CYS A 284 -22.39 -18.38 18.69
N LYS A 285 -23.45 -18.53 17.88
CA LYS A 285 -24.64 -19.32 18.25
C LYS A 285 -24.25 -20.76 18.62
N ASN A 286 -24.86 -21.28 19.68
CA ASN A 286 -24.62 -22.63 20.21
C ASN A 286 -23.15 -22.91 20.62
N SER A 287 -22.42 -21.89 21.02
CA SER A 287 -21.04 -21.98 21.46
C SER A 287 -20.74 -20.92 22.53
N ASN A 288 -19.75 -21.17 23.38
CA ASN A 288 -19.21 -20.19 24.31
C ASN A 288 -18.11 -19.34 23.69
N LEU A 289 -17.82 -19.52 22.39
CA LEU A 289 -16.78 -18.77 21.70
C LEU A 289 -17.26 -17.38 21.33
N MET A 290 -16.50 -16.38 21.73
CA MET A 290 -16.64 -15.02 21.26
C MET A 290 -15.96 -14.85 19.89
N LEU A 291 -16.40 -13.86 19.12
CA LEU A 291 -15.80 -13.47 17.86
C LEU A 291 -14.27 -13.38 17.99
N GLY A 292 -13.56 -14.00 17.06
CA GLY A 292 -12.10 -14.05 17.04
C GLY A 292 -11.48 -15.14 17.91
N ASN A 293 -12.24 -15.76 18.83
CA ASN A 293 -11.72 -16.84 19.66
C ASN A 293 -11.63 -18.15 18.89
N VAL A 294 -10.58 -18.91 19.20
CA VAL A 294 -10.26 -20.19 18.57
C VAL A 294 -10.05 -21.23 19.65
N THR A 295 -10.62 -22.43 19.46
CA THR A 295 -10.30 -23.63 20.25
C THR A 295 -9.64 -24.66 19.37
N VAL A 296 -8.64 -25.33 19.93
CA VAL A 296 -7.81 -26.29 19.21
C VAL A 296 -7.86 -27.60 19.97
N GLN A 297 -8.22 -28.68 19.26
CA GLN A 297 -8.23 -30.02 19.80
C GLN A 297 -7.33 -30.93 18.95
N GLN A 298 -6.31 -31.49 19.54
CA GLN A 298 -5.42 -32.42 18.88
C GLN A 298 -6.12 -33.77 18.67
N SER A 299 -6.01 -34.32 17.47
CA SER A 299 -6.56 -35.62 17.09
C SER A 299 -5.51 -36.48 16.38
N SER A 300 -5.77 -37.76 16.21
CA SER A 300 -4.87 -38.69 15.50
C SER A 300 -4.67 -38.31 14.01
N GLY A 301 -5.60 -37.56 13.43
CA GLY A 301 -5.54 -37.11 12.03
C GLY A 301 -5.04 -35.67 11.85
N GLY A 302 -4.59 -35.02 12.95
CA GLY A 302 -4.17 -33.61 12.93
C GLY A 302 -4.84 -32.78 14.03
N CYS A 303 -5.16 -31.55 13.73
CA CYS A 303 -5.71 -30.60 14.68
C CYS A 303 -7.10 -30.14 14.24
N ASN A 304 -8.11 -30.37 15.07
CA ASN A 304 -9.43 -29.79 14.90
C ASN A 304 -9.40 -28.34 15.46
N VAL A 305 -9.58 -27.39 14.56
CA VAL A 305 -9.59 -25.95 14.87
C VAL A 305 -11.01 -25.45 14.74
N THR A 306 -11.61 -25.03 15.85
CA THR A 306 -12.94 -24.41 15.88
C THR A 306 -12.80 -22.93 16.21
N SER A 307 -13.28 -22.08 15.32
CA SER A 307 -13.21 -20.62 15.44
C SER A 307 -14.59 -19.98 15.32
N CYS A 308 -14.80 -18.90 16.06
CA CYS A 308 -15.94 -18.01 15.89
C CYS A 308 -15.53 -16.90 14.95
N ILE A 309 -16.00 -16.95 13.70
CA ILE A 309 -15.64 -16.03 12.64
C ILE A 309 -16.71 -14.98 12.37
N TYR A 310 -16.28 -13.80 11.95
CA TYR A 310 -17.14 -12.71 11.51
C TYR A 310 -17.70 -13.00 10.11
N GLY A 311 -18.99 -12.84 9.95
CA GLY A 311 -19.71 -13.05 8.69
C GLY A 311 -20.27 -11.78 8.07
N GLY A 312 -19.85 -10.61 8.56
CA GLY A 312 -20.36 -9.31 8.14
C GLY A 312 -21.40 -8.74 9.12
N SER A 313 -21.91 -7.55 8.82
CA SER A 313 -22.94 -6.87 9.60
C SER A 313 -24.14 -6.46 8.75
N VAL A 314 -25.32 -6.44 9.35
CA VAL A 314 -26.56 -5.97 8.70
C VAL A 314 -27.31 -5.09 9.68
N ASN A 315 -27.54 -3.84 9.32
CA ASN A 315 -28.28 -2.87 10.16
C ASN A 315 -27.76 -2.84 11.61
N GLY A 316 -26.44 -2.84 11.80
CA GLY A 316 -25.80 -2.84 13.12
C GLY A 316 -25.81 -4.19 13.85
N THR A 317 -26.41 -5.22 13.27
CA THR A 317 -26.36 -6.58 13.81
C THR A 317 -25.14 -7.32 13.30
N ILE A 318 -24.31 -7.80 14.22
CA ILE A 318 -23.10 -8.58 13.93
C ILE A 318 -23.50 -10.01 13.62
N MET A 319 -23.06 -10.52 12.48
CA MET A 319 -23.23 -11.92 12.11
C MET A 319 -21.96 -12.70 12.45
N THR A 320 -22.15 -13.78 13.24
CA THR A 320 -21.05 -14.68 13.61
C THR A 320 -21.36 -16.10 13.16
N THR A 321 -20.35 -16.82 12.73
CA THR A 321 -20.46 -18.22 12.28
C THR A 321 -19.38 -19.07 12.95
N LEU A 322 -19.78 -20.23 13.44
CA LEU A 322 -18.86 -21.23 13.97
C LEU A 322 -18.27 -22.03 12.80
N SER A 323 -16.96 -22.03 12.68
CA SER A 323 -16.23 -22.79 11.63
C SER A 323 -15.31 -23.80 12.29
N THR A 324 -15.40 -25.06 11.86
CA THR A 324 -14.49 -26.14 12.31
C THR A 324 -13.75 -26.69 11.13
N THR A 325 -12.42 -26.70 11.20
CA THR A 325 -11.53 -27.21 10.15
C THR A 325 -10.53 -28.21 10.75
N LEU A 326 -10.26 -29.28 10.02
CA LEU A 326 -9.17 -30.20 10.34
C LEU A 326 -7.89 -29.71 9.64
N GLN A 327 -6.86 -29.44 10.39
CA GLN A 327 -5.56 -28.99 9.90
C GLN A 327 -4.49 -30.06 10.16
N PRO A 328 -3.52 -30.28 9.26
CA PRO A 328 -2.45 -31.26 9.46
C PRO A 328 -1.60 -30.97 10.70
N ARG A 329 -1.49 -29.69 11.08
CA ARG A 329 -0.76 -29.23 12.27
C ARG A 329 -1.60 -28.18 13.00
N CYS A 330 -1.46 -28.15 14.32
CA CYS A 330 -2.12 -27.10 15.10
C CYS A 330 -1.58 -25.73 14.74
N PRO A 331 -2.45 -24.74 14.48
CA PRO A 331 -2.03 -23.38 14.19
C PRO A 331 -1.29 -22.79 15.39
N GLY A 332 -0.25 -22.03 15.11
CA GLY A 332 0.39 -21.18 16.10
C GLY A 332 -0.49 -19.98 16.47
N PRO A 333 -0.02 -19.11 17.36
CA PRO A 333 -0.72 -17.89 17.70
C PRO A 333 -0.92 -17.01 16.43
N GLN A 334 -2.08 -16.39 16.33
CA GLN A 334 -2.38 -15.47 15.23
C GLN A 334 -1.42 -14.28 15.29
N GLN A 335 -0.83 -13.95 14.14
CA GLN A 335 0.00 -12.76 14.00
C GLN A 335 -0.86 -11.63 13.44
N PHE A 336 -0.97 -10.55 14.20
CA PHE A 336 -1.63 -9.32 13.80
C PHE A 336 -0.59 -8.30 13.35
N PRO A 337 -1.01 -7.31 12.52
CA PRO A 337 -0.20 -6.13 12.32
C PRO A 337 0.11 -5.51 13.68
N ALA A 338 1.36 -5.15 13.92
CA ALA A 338 1.73 -4.43 15.11
C ALA A 338 1.07 -3.04 15.05
N LEU A 339 0.19 -2.73 16.00
CA LEU A 339 -0.35 -1.39 16.15
C LEU A 339 0.73 -0.49 16.75
N VAL A 340 0.86 0.71 16.20
CA VAL A 340 1.81 1.70 16.67
C VAL A 340 1.07 2.86 17.32
N ALA A 341 1.68 3.43 18.36
CA ALA A 341 1.18 4.68 18.94
C ALA A 341 1.19 5.78 17.85
N PRO A 342 0.25 6.74 17.91
CA PRO A 342 0.29 7.86 17.00
C PRO A 342 1.65 8.56 17.10
N PRO A 343 2.40 8.72 15.99
CA PRO A 343 3.66 9.45 16.02
C PRO A 343 3.39 10.93 16.33
N THR A 344 4.06 11.46 17.33
CA THR A 344 3.86 12.83 17.82
C THR A 344 4.92 13.75 17.27
N ALA A 345 4.55 14.98 16.89
CA ALA A 345 5.50 16.04 16.65
C ALA A 345 6.32 16.28 17.94
N VAL A 346 7.63 16.10 17.84
CA VAL A 346 8.51 16.49 18.93
C VAL A 346 8.53 18.01 18.95
N SER A 347 7.88 18.61 19.95
CA SER A 347 8.03 20.02 20.22
C SER A 347 9.51 20.32 20.40
N LYS A 348 10.12 20.96 19.41
CA LYS A 348 11.44 21.58 19.59
C LYS A 348 11.21 22.77 20.50
N GLU A 349 11.11 22.55 21.81
CA GLU A 349 11.28 23.63 22.74
C GLU A 349 12.60 24.31 22.39
N PRO A 350 12.61 25.62 22.14
CA PRO A 350 13.87 26.35 22.06
C PRO A 350 14.53 26.12 23.41
N VAL A 351 15.66 25.40 23.41
CA VAL A 351 16.52 25.34 24.58
C VAL A 351 17.02 26.76 24.77
N PHE A 352 16.26 27.53 25.56
CA PHE A 352 16.78 28.79 26.11
C PHE A 352 17.97 28.36 26.96
N ALA A 353 19.17 28.66 26.45
CA ALA A 353 20.37 28.56 27.26
C ALA A 353 20.08 29.35 28.56
N PRO A 354 20.29 28.75 29.75
CA PRO A 354 20.06 29.46 30.99
C PRO A 354 20.89 30.74 30.93
N ALA A 355 20.22 31.86 31.24
CA ALA A 355 20.85 33.18 31.27
C ALA A 355 22.10 33.10 32.16
N PRO A 356 23.25 33.63 31.74
CA PRO A 356 24.45 33.63 32.56
C PRO A 356 24.11 34.30 33.89
N SER A 357 24.34 33.61 34.99
CA SER A 357 24.16 34.11 36.33
C SER A 357 24.99 35.40 36.52
N PRO A 358 24.44 36.46 37.14
CA PRO A 358 25.19 37.67 37.36
C PRO A 358 26.40 37.36 38.23
N SER A 359 27.58 37.77 37.77
CA SER A 359 28.83 37.67 38.48
C SER A 359 28.74 38.46 39.81
N GLN A 360 28.67 37.73 40.93
CA GLN A 360 28.92 38.34 42.24
C GLN A 360 30.41 38.48 42.44
N SER A 361 30.87 39.69 42.44
CA SER A 361 32.22 40.07 42.81
C SER A 361 32.40 40.02 44.32
N GLY A 362 33.39 39.28 44.77
CA GLY A 362 34.18 39.61 45.94
C GLY A 362 33.73 39.07 47.30
N GLY A 363 34.52 38.21 47.89
CA GLY A 363 34.46 37.86 49.32
C GLY A 363 35.32 36.65 49.67
N THR A 364 36.57 36.90 49.97
CA THR A 364 37.55 36.00 50.63
C THR A 364 37.03 35.44 51.95
N ALA A 365 37.21 34.14 52.17
CA ALA A 365 37.78 33.54 53.39
C ALA A 365 37.53 32.02 53.53
N THR A 366 38.61 31.30 53.47
CA THR A 366 39.20 30.41 54.50
C THR A 366 38.50 29.09 54.90
N THR A 367 39.24 28.01 54.58
CA THR A 367 39.58 26.77 55.40
C THR A 367 38.48 25.73 55.77
N ILE A 368 38.62 24.56 55.14
CA ILE A 368 39.09 23.21 55.58
C ILE A 368 38.16 22.46 56.60
N PRO A 369 38.23 21.12 56.73
CA PRO A 369 37.95 19.97 55.81
C PRO A 369 37.11 18.85 56.47
N ALA A 370 37.01 17.72 55.73
CA ALA A 370 36.72 16.34 56.21
C ALA A 370 35.26 16.00 56.41
N SER A 371 34.74 14.90 56.03
CA SER A 371 35.18 13.51 55.86
C SER A 371 33.97 12.63 55.47
N SER A 372 34.28 11.62 54.68
CA SER A 372 33.73 10.25 54.74
C SER A 372 32.24 9.98 54.51
N GLY A 373 32.03 9.07 53.57
CA GLY A 373 30.83 8.23 53.49
C GLY A 373 30.57 7.66 52.08
N VAL A 374 31.14 6.50 51.79
CA VAL A 374 30.83 5.56 50.69
C VAL A 374 29.93 4.47 51.30
N PRO A 375 29.20 3.62 50.54
CA PRO A 375 28.88 3.46 49.12
C PRO A 375 27.37 3.15 48.87
N GLY A 376 26.97 3.20 47.63
CA GLY A 376 25.69 2.64 47.17
C GLY A 376 25.76 2.18 45.70
N SER A 377 25.85 0.89 45.53
CA SER A 377 25.87 0.16 44.26
C SER A 377 24.66 0.44 43.40
N GLY A 378 24.88 0.75 42.13
CA GLY A 378 23.87 0.75 41.08
C GLY A 378 24.46 0.11 39.80
N SER A 379 24.05 -1.11 39.54
CA SER A 379 24.50 -1.94 38.41
C SER A 379 24.06 -1.36 37.11
N VAL A 380 25.01 -1.07 36.24
CA VAL A 380 24.79 -0.79 34.79
C VAL A 380 24.93 -2.11 34.07
N LEU A 381 23.83 -2.61 33.51
CA LEU A 381 23.84 -3.75 32.59
C LEU A 381 24.27 -3.26 31.21
N GLY A 382 25.50 -3.55 30.85
CA GLY A 382 26.02 -3.40 29.49
C GLY A 382 25.56 -4.55 28.62
N PHE A 383 25.07 -4.21 27.43
CA PHE A 383 24.81 -5.17 26.36
C PHE A 383 26.14 -5.48 25.62
N PRO A 384 26.41 -6.75 25.30
CA PRO A 384 27.59 -7.10 24.50
C PRO A 384 27.33 -6.82 23.00
N PRO A 385 28.39 -6.49 22.23
CA PRO A 385 28.26 -6.32 20.78
C PRO A 385 28.18 -7.70 20.11
N VAL A 386 27.21 -7.88 19.25
CA VAL A 386 27.07 -9.05 18.40
C VAL A 386 27.99 -8.91 17.20
N GLY A 387 29.04 -9.75 17.18
CA GLY A 387 29.93 -9.90 16.03
C GLY A 387 29.23 -10.63 14.89
N GLY A 388 29.26 -10.03 13.70
CA GLY A 388 28.80 -10.67 12.47
C GLY A 388 29.88 -11.62 11.92
N PRO A 389 29.51 -12.74 11.29
CA PRO A 389 30.44 -13.60 10.58
C PRO A 389 30.77 -13.03 9.19
N SER A 390 32.05 -12.84 8.95
CA SER A 390 32.63 -12.63 7.64
C SER A 390 32.59 -13.95 6.85
N GLY A 391 31.79 -14.02 5.82
CA GLY A 391 31.78 -15.07 4.83
C GLY A 391 32.14 -14.50 3.47
N SER A 392 33.39 -14.70 3.04
CA SER A 392 33.81 -14.45 1.67
C SER A 392 33.25 -15.55 0.76
N ALA A 393 32.37 -15.19 -0.16
CA ALA A 393 32.00 -16.03 -1.29
C ALA A 393 32.48 -15.35 -2.57
N THR A 394 33.43 -15.99 -3.21
CA THR A 394 33.91 -15.73 -4.56
C THR A 394 32.80 -15.87 -5.57
N ALA A 395 32.38 -14.78 -6.18
CA ALA A 395 31.47 -14.78 -7.29
C ALA A 395 32.20 -14.92 -8.61
N THR A 396 32.03 -16.04 -9.26
CA THR A 396 32.40 -16.25 -10.67
C THR A 396 31.51 -15.40 -11.57
N ALA A 397 32.12 -14.51 -12.31
CA ALA A 397 31.43 -13.67 -13.31
C ALA A 397 31.01 -14.55 -14.51
N GLY A 398 29.71 -14.73 -14.67
CA GLY A 398 29.11 -15.21 -15.89
C GLY A 398 28.57 -14.04 -16.69
N CYS A 399 29.30 -13.64 -17.75
CA CYS A 399 28.79 -12.71 -18.75
C CYS A 399 27.65 -13.36 -19.53
N SER A 400 26.41 -12.94 -19.28
CA SER A 400 25.29 -13.18 -20.19
C SER A 400 24.98 -11.88 -20.93
N LEU A 401 25.41 -11.83 -22.19
CA LEU A 401 24.97 -10.85 -23.17
C LEU A 401 23.50 -11.13 -23.49
N VAL A 402 22.58 -10.38 -22.88
CA VAL A 402 21.18 -10.31 -23.32
C VAL A 402 21.04 -9.07 -24.19
N THR A 403 21.06 -9.27 -25.49
CA THR A 403 20.65 -8.25 -26.48
C THR A 403 19.13 -8.04 -26.39
N PRO A 404 18.61 -6.80 -26.52
CA PRO A 404 17.18 -6.57 -26.50
C PRO A 404 16.53 -7.08 -27.79
N LEU A 405 15.75 -8.13 -27.66
CA LEU A 405 14.96 -8.77 -28.74
C LEU A 405 13.64 -8.03 -29.07
N ALA A 406 13.53 -6.73 -28.78
CA ALA A 406 12.28 -5.97 -28.95
C ALA A 406 11.78 -5.83 -30.39
N ASN A 407 12.63 -6.10 -31.42
CA ASN A 407 12.24 -5.95 -32.82
C ASN A 407 12.17 -7.29 -33.59
N LEU A 408 12.34 -8.42 -32.93
CA LEU A 408 12.36 -9.73 -33.55
C LEU A 408 11.04 -10.12 -34.25
N PRO A 409 9.83 -9.84 -33.70
CA PRO A 409 8.58 -10.21 -34.37
C PRO A 409 8.30 -9.45 -35.66
N ILE A 410 8.72 -8.20 -35.79
CA ILE A 410 8.52 -7.41 -37.01
C ILE A 410 9.44 -7.88 -38.11
N VAL A 411 10.69 -8.18 -37.80
CA VAL A 411 11.67 -8.65 -38.80
C VAL A 411 11.34 -10.07 -39.28
N LEU A 412 10.89 -10.97 -38.38
CA LEU A 412 10.46 -12.31 -38.76
C LEU A 412 9.16 -12.31 -39.54
N GLY A 413 8.20 -11.42 -39.22
CA GLY A 413 6.97 -11.25 -40.02
C GLY A 413 7.25 -10.78 -41.46
N LEU A 414 8.14 -9.82 -41.63
CA LEU A 414 8.60 -9.37 -42.92
C LEU A 414 9.36 -10.47 -43.69
N PHE A 415 10.17 -11.28 -43.00
CA PHE A 415 10.91 -12.37 -43.62
C PHE A 415 9.97 -13.50 -44.11
N CYS A 416 8.92 -13.82 -43.33
CA CYS A 416 7.89 -14.78 -43.75
C CYS A 416 7.11 -14.29 -45.00
N ILE A 417 6.74 -13.01 -45.05
CA ILE A 417 6.04 -12.43 -46.19
C ILE A 417 6.96 -12.43 -47.44
N PHE A 418 8.24 -12.14 -47.26
CA PHE A 418 9.22 -12.12 -48.36
C PHE A 418 9.47 -13.54 -48.92
N MET A 419 9.56 -14.54 -48.07
CA MET A 419 9.78 -15.94 -48.49
C MET A 419 8.56 -16.57 -49.19
N VAL A 420 7.33 -16.18 -48.78
CA VAL A 420 6.09 -16.65 -49.47
C VAL A 420 5.96 -16.01 -50.83
N SER A 421 6.41 -14.75 -51.03
CA SER A 421 6.39 -14.06 -52.31
C SER A 421 7.44 -14.58 -53.31
N PHE A 422 8.49 -15.26 -52.88
CA PHE A 422 9.52 -15.87 -53.74
C PHE A 422 9.23 -17.33 -54.09
N SER A 423 8.18 -17.96 -53.51
CA SER A 423 7.81 -19.35 -53.73
C SER A 423 6.52 -19.50 -54.60
N LEU A 424 5.97 -18.39 -55.11
CA LEU A 424 4.90 -18.31 -56.11
C LEU A 424 5.52 -17.92 -57.47
#